data_c7e32b1c8eb6decb35d720e84575cde3
#
_entry.id   c7e32b1c8eb6decb35d720e84575cde3
#
_cell.length_a   1.000
_cell.length_b   1.000
_cell.length_c   1.000
_cell.angle_alpha   90.00
_cell.angle_beta   90.00
_cell.angle_gamma   90.00
#
_symmetry.space_group_name_H-M   'P 1'
#
loop_
_entity.id
_entity.type
_entity.pdbx_description
1 polymer ?
#
loop_
_entity_poly.entity_id
_entity_poly.type
_entity_poly.pdbx_seq_one_letter_code
_entity_poly.pdbx_strand_id
1 'polypeptide(L)'
;MMTQNADKKREQIQMFCMDDLVPQDHLLRLIDQAIDWSFIYDLVIDKYSADNGRPSMDPVMLIKIPFIQYLYGIRSMRQTVKESEVNVAYRWFLGLEMMDKVPHFSTFGKNYTRRFKDTDLFEQIFSRILQECYKYRLIDPSEVFVDATHVKARANSKKMRKRIADEEALFFEEQLKKEINEDREAHGKKPLKEKKEDPKDPPSCGGSSDGKEEKTVKESTTDPESGWFRKGEHKNVFAYSVQTACDKNGWILGYLSLIHISEPTRP
;
A
#
# COMPACT_ATOMS: atom_id res chain seq x y z
N MET A 1 8.29 -36.10 38.52
CA MET A 1 9.70 -35.84 38.90
C MET A 1 10.06 -34.46 38.32
N MET A 2 10.46 -33.50 39.14
CA MET A 2 10.80 -32.15 38.67
C MET A 2 12.29 -32.15 38.26
N THR A 3 12.60 -31.80 37.01
CA THR A 3 14.00 -31.69 36.56
C THR A 3 14.46 -30.24 36.81
N GLN A 4 15.52 -30.06 37.58
CA GLN A 4 16.13 -28.74 37.74
C GLN A 4 17.32 -28.63 36.78
N ASN A 5 17.22 -27.64 35.87
CA ASN A 5 18.29 -27.32 34.93
C ASN A 5 19.26 -26.32 35.60
N ALA A 6 20.13 -26.80 36.50
CA ALA A 6 21.05 -25.94 37.24
C ALA A 6 22.26 -25.47 36.41
N ASP A 7 22.70 -26.28 35.45
CA ASP A 7 23.88 -25.98 34.63
C ASP A 7 23.52 -25.12 33.43
N LYS A 8 23.77 -23.83 33.54
CA LYS A 8 23.61 -22.88 32.44
C LYS A 8 24.84 -22.94 31.52
N LYS A 9 24.81 -23.80 30.52
CA LYS A 9 25.90 -23.98 29.54
C LYS A 9 25.95 -22.83 28.48
N ARG A 10 25.67 -21.58 28.90
CA ARG A 10 25.64 -20.43 27.97
C ARG A 10 27.01 -20.02 27.46
N GLU A 11 28.08 -20.38 28.17
CA GLU A 11 29.45 -20.05 27.84
C GLU A 11 30.14 -21.18 27.06
N GLN A 12 29.43 -22.27 26.83
CA GLN A 12 30.00 -23.39 26.08
C GLN A 12 30.11 -23.01 24.59
N ILE A 13 31.32 -23.15 24.06
CA ILE A 13 31.57 -22.93 22.63
C ILE A 13 30.92 -24.07 21.84
N GLN A 14 30.10 -23.72 20.86
CA GLN A 14 29.47 -24.66 19.93
C GLN A 14 29.80 -24.22 18.50
N MET A 15 30.12 -25.17 17.63
CA MET A 15 30.33 -24.90 16.21
C MET A 15 29.11 -25.36 15.43
N PHE A 16 28.47 -24.42 14.74
CA PHE A 16 27.34 -24.66 13.84
C PHE A 16 27.35 -23.62 12.73
N CYS A 17 26.76 -23.90 11.59
CA CYS A 17 26.50 -22.91 10.56
C CYS A 17 25.09 -22.35 10.72
N MET A 18 24.82 -21.17 10.14
CA MET A 18 23.49 -20.54 10.20
C MET A 18 22.40 -21.44 9.61
N ASP A 19 22.78 -22.23 8.64
CA ASP A 19 21.87 -23.16 7.97
C ASP A 19 21.39 -24.29 8.89
N ASP A 20 22.23 -24.75 9.84
CA ASP A 20 21.86 -25.78 10.80
C ASP A 20 20.88 -25.29 11.88
N LEU A 21 20.83 -23.96 12.12
CA LEU A 21 20.02 -23.37 13.17
C LEU A 21 18.56 -23.16 12.77
N VAL A 22 18.26 -23.12 11.49
CA VAL A 22 16.91 -22.92 10.99
C VAL A 22 16.34 -24.26 10.50
N PRO A 23 15.21 -24.75 11.05
CA PRO A 23 14.59 -25.99 10.61
C PRO A 23 14.28 -26.02 9.11
N GLN A 24 14.41 -27.20 8.48
CA GLN A 24 14.21 -27.33 7.03
C GLN A 24 12.76 -27.05 6.59
N ASP A 25 11.80 -27.28 7.46
CA ASP A 25 10.36 -27.01 7.27
C ASP A 25 9.94 -25.60 7.68
N HIS A 26 10.89 -24.73 8.05
CA HIS A 26 10.58 -23.38 8.46
C HIS A 26 10.03 -22.55 7.30
N LEU A 27 8.96 -21.79 7.54
CA LEU A 27 8.24 -21.00 6.51
C LEU A 27 9.17 -20.12 5.67
N LEU A 28 10.14 -19.44 6.28
CA LEU A 28 11.08 -18.59 5.54
C LEU A 28 11.98 -19.36 4.59
N ARG A 29 12.31 -20.63 4.91
CA ARG A 29 13.05 -21.50 3.96
C ARG A 29 12.19 -21.84 2.76
N LEU A 30 10.94 -22.23 2.99
CA LEU A 30 10.02 -22.57 1.91
C LEU A 30 9.80 -21.36 0.99
N ILE A 31 9.68 -20.17 1.56
CA ILE A 31 9.55 -18.92 0.79
C ILE A 31 10.81 -18.62 0.01
N ASP A 32 11.99 -18.74 0.62
CA ASP A 32 13.27 -18.45 -0.04
C ASP A 32 13.58 -19.43 -1.19
N GLN A 33 13.15 -20.68 -1.06
CA GLN A 33 13.22 -21.68 -2.14
C GLN A 33 12.19 -21.43 -3.25
N ALA A 34 11.00 -20.93 -2.91
CA ALA A 34 9.93 -20.70 -3.87
C ALA A 34 10.13 -19.42 -4.69
N ILE A 35 10.82 -18.42 -4.14
CA ILE A 35 11.00 -17.12 -4.78
C ILE A 35 12.48 -16.92 -5.12
N ASP A 36 12.78 -16.82 -6.40
CA ASP A 36 14.09 -16.35 -6.86
C ASP A 36 14.13 -14.83 -6.71
N TRP A 37 14.83 -14.34 -5.71
CA TRP A 37 14.94 -12.91 -5.41
C TRP A 37 15.89 -12.15 -6.34
N SER A 38 16.63 -12.86 -7.21
CA SER A 38 17.66 -12.26 -8.06
C SER A 38 17.10 -11.21 -9.03
N PHE A 39 15.85 -11.36 -9.46
CA PHE A 39 15.20 -10.39 -10.34
C PHE A 39 15.13 -8.96 -9.77
N ILE A 40 15.24 -8.80 -8.44
CA ILE A 40 15.26 -7.48 -7.81
C ILE A 40 16.51 -6.70 -8.23
N TYR A 41 17.67 -7.37 -8.42
CA TYR A 41 18.88 -6.70 -8.87
C TYR A 41 18.68 -6.07 -10.24
N ASP A 42 18.04 -6.78 -11.17
CA ASP A 42 17.79 -6.30 -12.53
C ASP A 42 16.84 -5.08 -12.52
N LEU A 43 15.85 -5.08 -11.64
CA LEU A 43 14.89 -3.99 -11.52
C LEU A 43 15.48 -2.69 -10.93
N VAL A 44 16.56 -2.79 -10.17
CA VAL A 44 17.11 -1.64 -9.45
C VAL A 44 18.49 -1.21 -9.91
N ILE A 45 19.15 -1.93 -10.80
CA ILE A 45 20.53 -1.69 -11.23
C ILE A 45 20.76 -0.24 -11.68
N ASP A 46 19.81 0.32 -12.41
CA ASP A 46 19.89 1.70 -12.92
C ASP A 46 19.78 2.77 -11.81
N LYS A 47 19.37 2.38 -10.61
CA LYS A 47 19.24 3.28 -9.45
C LYS A 47 20.50 3.32 -8.59
N TYR A 48 21.51 2.54 -8.94
CA TYR A 48 22.77 2.45 -8.23
C TYR A 48 23.92 2.92 -9.11
N SER A 49 24.86 3.68 -8.52
CA SER A 49 26.07 4.10 -9.24
C SER A 49 27.04 2.92 -9.36
N ALA A 50 27.58 2.71 -10.57
CA ALA A 50 28.55 1.65 -10.81
C ALA A 50 29.89 1.89 -10.09
N ASP A 51 30.39 3.13 -10.09
CA ASP A 51 31.79 3.42 -9.75
C ASP A 51 31.96 4.45 -8.62
N ASN A 52 30.88 5.02 -8.08
CA ASN A 52 31.03 6.14 -7.15
C ASN A 52 30.24 5.95 -5.85
N GLY A 53 30.89 6.23 -4.72
CA GLY A 53 30.25 6.29 -3.40
C GLY A 53 30.56 5.11 -2.50
N ARG A 54 30.02 5.16 -1.26
CA ARG A 54 30.12 4.06 -0.30
C ARG A 54 29.31 2.87 -0.80
N PRO A 55 29.80 1.61 -0.62
CA PRO A 55 29.03 0.40 -0.93
C PRO A 55 27.62 0.50 -0.36
N SER A 56 26.65 0.27 -1.22
CA SER A 56 25.23 0.30 -0.82
C SER A 56 24.88 -0.98 -0.07
N MET A 57 23.75 -0.93 0.67
CA MET A 57 23.17 -2.16 1.19
C MET A 57 22.55 -2.96 0.05
N ASP A 58 22.56 -4.26 0.22
CA ASP A 58 21.92 -5.17 -0.71
C ASP A 58 20.43 -4.83 -0.89
N PRO A 59 19.97 -4.57 -2.13
CA PRO A 59 18.58 -4.26 -2.40
C PRO A 59 17.63 -5.43 -2.07
N VAL A 60 18.04 -6.67 -2.23
CA VAL A 60 17.25 -7.85 -1.87
C VAL A 60 16.99 -7.86 -0.37
N MET A 61 18.02 -7.65 0.45
CA MET A 61 17.86 -7.52 1.90
C MET A 61 16.90 -6.40 2.26
N LEU A 62 16.99 -5.23 1.60
CA LEU A 62 16.10 -4.09 1.85
C LEU A 62 14.63 -4.41 1.56
N ILE A 63 14.34 -5.26 0.60
CA ILE A 63 12.98 -5.72 0.29
C ILE A 63 12.53 -6.84 1.24
N LYS A 64 13.43 -7.74 1.63
CA LYS A 64 13.13 -8.82 2.57
C LYS A 64 12.77 -8.32 3.97
N ILE A 65 13.27 -7.17 4.42
CA ILE A 65 12.93 -6.61 5.75
C ILE A 65 11.42 -6.25 5.86
N PRO A 66 10.83 -5.41 5.01
CA PRO A 66 9.39 -5.16 5.06
C PRO A 66 8.57 -6.43 4.74
N PHE A 67 9.10 -7.36 3.95
CA PHE A 67 8.45 -8.64 3.70
C PHE A 67 8.24 -9.42 5.01
N ILE A 68 9.29 -9.55 5.85
CA ILE A 68 9.18 -10.14 7.20
C ILE A 68 8.14 -9.39 8.03
N GLN A 69 8.15 -8.06 8.00
CA GLN A 69 7.22 -7.23 8.75
C GLN A 69 5.76 -7.58 8.44
N TYR A 70 5.41 -7.68 7.17
CA TYR A 70 4.05 -7.97 6.75
C TYR A 70 3.69 -9.44 6.95
N LEU A 71 4.61 -10.36 6.64
CA LEU A 71 4.40 -11.80 6.79
C LEU A 71 4.05 -12.19 8.24
N TYR A 72 4.76 -11.60 9.20
CA TYR A 72 4.56 -11.88 10.63
C TYR A 72 3.69 -10.87 11.35
N GLY A 73 3.09 -9.90 10.64
CA GLY A 73 2.21 -8.91 11.23
C GLY A 73 2.89 -7.99 12.25
N ILE A 74 4.20 -7.73 12.10
CA ILE A 74 4.95 -6.89 13.02
C ILE A 74 4.53 -5.43 12.87
N ARG A 75 4.25 -4.75 13.97
CA ARG A 75 3.60 -3.42 13.97
C ARG A 75 4.42 -2.29 13.37
N SER A 76 5.75 -2.41 13.35
CA SER A 76 6.61 -1.31 12.88
C SER A 76 7.96 -1.80 12.40
N MET A 77 8.56 -1.08 11.46
CA MET A 77 9.93 -1.33 10.97
C MET A 77 10.97 -1.34 12.10
N ARG A 78 10.81 -0.48 13.12
CA ARG A 78 11.70 -0.48 14.29
C ARG A 78 11.62 -1.78 15.06
N GLN A 79 10.43 -2.34 15.22
CA GLN A 79 10.25 -3.63 15.89
C GLN A 79 10.79 -4.76 15.04
N THR A 80 10.56 -4.74 13.73
CA THR A 80 11.11 -5.75 12.79
C THR A 80 12.62 -5.83 12.87
N VAL A 81 13.30 -4.68 12.89
CA VAL A 81 14.77 -4.63 13.03
C VAL A 81 15.21 -5.22 14.38
N LYS A 82 14.57 -4.84 15.49
CA LYS A 82 14.89 -5.38 16.82
C LYS A 82 14.69 -6.91 16.90
N GLU A 83 13.63 -7.42 16.30
CA GLU A 83 13.38 -8.85 16.24
C GLU A 83 14.41 -9.55 15.35
N SER A 84 14.79 -8.93 14.22
CA SER A 84 15.84 -9.46 13.35
C SER A 84 17.22 -9.47 14.00
N GLU A 85 17.49 -8.66 15.02
CA GLU A 85 18.74 -8.71 15.78
C GLU A 85 18.91 -10.01 16.56
N VAL A 86 17.82 -10.63 17.01
CA VAL A 86 17.82 -11.79 17.91
C VAL A 86 17.23 -13.05 17.32
N ASN A 87 16.46 -12.94 16.24
CA ASN A 87 15.82 -14.08 15.58
C ASN A 87 16.72 -14.67 14.51
N VAL A 88 17.17 -15.87 14.72
CA VAL A 88 18.10 -16.56 13.80
C VAL A 88 17.46 -16.81 12.42
N ALA A 89 16.19 -17.19 12.37
CA ALA A 89 15.51 -17.44 11.10
C ALA A 89 15.36 -16.16 10.26
N TYR A 90 15.13 -15.01 10.91
CA TYR A 90 15.10 -13.72 10.20
C TYR A 90 16.47 -13.34 9.68
N ARG A 91 17.53 -13.51 10.50
CA ARG A 91 18.92 -13.28 10.08
C ARG A 91 19.30 -14.15 8.88
N TRP A 92 18.98 -15.42 8.96
CA TRP A 92 19.21 -16.38 7.86
C TRP A 92 18.51 -15.91 6.57
N PHE A 93 17.25 -15.57 6.65
CA PHE A 93 16.46 -15.12 5.49
C PHE A 93 16.97 -13.79 4.89
N LEU A 94 17.52 -12.91 5.73
CA LEU A 94 18.13 -11.65 5.30
C LEU A 94 19.55 -11.81 4.74
N GLY A 95 20.14 -13.00 4.84
CA GLY A 95 21.53 -13.26 4.45
C GLY A 95 22.55 -12.62 5.39
N LEU A 96 22.21 -12.45 6.69
CA LEU A 96 23.08 -11.87 7.70
C LEU A 96 23.77 -12.96 8.51
N GLU A 97 25.07 -12.82 8.75
CA GLU A 97 25.79 -13.66 9.71
C GLU A 97 25.40 -13.34 11.16
N MET A 98 25.76 -14.21 12.11
CA MET A 98 25.38 -14.05 13.53
C MET A 98 25.86 -12.74 14.13
N MET A 99 26.99 -12.21 13.71
CA MET A 99 27.60 -10.99 14.26
C MET A 99 27.33 -9.75 13.40
N ASP A 100 26.70 -9.91 12.25
CA ASP A 100 26.38 -8.79 11.38
C ASP A 100 25.39 -7.82 12.02
N LYS A 101 25.56 -6.54 11.73
CA LYS A 101 24.61 -5.52 12.17
C LYS A 101 23.40 -5.48 11.25
N VAL A 102 22.23 -5.64 11.84
CA VAL A 102 20.96 -5.41 11.12
C VAL A 102 20.87 -3.92 10.73
N PRO A 103 20.43 -3.60 9.51
CA PRO A 103 20.26 -2.23 9.07
C PRO A 103 19.37 -1.42 10.00
N HIS A 104 19.73 -0.16 10.25
CA HIS A 104 18.88 0.73 11.04
C HIS A 104 17.51 0.91 10.38
N PHE A 105 16.44 0.94 11.17
CA PHE A 105 15.06 1.01 10.67
C PHE A 105 14.78 2.17 9.70
N SER A 106 15.51 3.30 9.81
CA SER A 106 15.36 4.42 8.88
C SER A 106 16.04 4.18 7.52
N THR A 107 16.87 3.13 7.38
CA THR A 107 17.62 2.87 6.15
C THR A 107 16.68 2.51 5.00
N PHE A 108 15.68 1.66 5.27
CA PHE A 108 14.65 1.34 4.28
C PHE A 108 13.92 2.61 3.82
N GLY A 109 13.40 3.41 4.75
CA GLY A 109 12.66 4.64 4.41
C GLY A 109 13.50 5.63 3.59
N LYS A 110 14.80 5.79 3.91
CA LYS A 110 15.70 6.65 3.15
C LYS A 110 15.96 6.12 1.73
N ASN A 111 16.13 4.80 1.57
CA ASN A 111 16.30 4.18 0.25
C ASN A 111 15.00 4.26 -0.55
N TYR A 112 13.85 3.98 0.09
CA TYR A 112 12.54 4.14 -0.52
C TYR A 112 12.37 5.54 -1.10
N THR A 113 12.52 6.59 -0.27
CA THR A 113 12.31 7.98 -0.71
C THR A 113 13.29 8.42 -1.81
N ARG A 114 14.54 7.93 -1.78
CA ARG A 114 15.57 8.39 -2.70
C ARG A 114 15.62 7.62 -4.03
N ARG A 115 15.19 6.35 -4.04
CA ARG A 115 15.41 5.45 -5.17
C ARG A 115 14.14 4.78 -5.69
N PHE A 116 13.19 4.45 -4.80
CA PHE A 116 12.07 3.58 -5.15
C PHE A 116 10.73 4.29 -5.23
N LYS A 117 10.56 5.45 -4.55
CA LYS A 117 9.27 6.14 -4.40
C LYS A 117 8.59 6.46 -5.76
N ASP A 118 9.38 6.93 -6.73
CA ASP A 118 8.87 7.36 -8.03
C ASP A 118 9.12 6.30 -9.12
N THR A 119 9.10 5.03 -8.71
CA THR A 119 9.29 3.88 -9.60
C THR A 119 8.15 2.89 -9.43
N ASP A 120 7.92 2.11 -10.45
CA ASP A 120 6.97 0.98 -10.48
C ASP A 120 7.55 -0.32 -9.88
N LEU A 121 8.63 -0.23 -9.10
CA LEU A 121 9.35 -1.39 -8.53
C LEU A 121 8.42 -2.36 -7.80
N PHE A 122 7.57 -1.85 -6.91
CA PHE A 122 6.67 -2.71 -6.13
C PHE A 122 5.57 -3.34 -6.99
N GLU A 123 5.12 -2.64 -8.01
CA GLU A 123 4.16 -3.15 -9.01
C GLU A 123 4.79 -4.26 -9.85
N GLN A 124 6.05 -4.09 -10.24
CA GLN A 124 6.79 -5.12 -10.97
C GLN A 124 7.05 -6.35 -10.10
N ILE A 125 7.43 -6.18 -8.81
CA ILE A 125 7.56 -7.28 -7.85
C ILE A 125 6.24 -8.01 -7.69
N PHE A 126 5.15 -7.29 -7.52
CA PHE A 126 3.81 -7.86 -7.40
C PHE A 126 3.43 -8.66 -8.65
N SER A 127 3.61 -8.07 -9.83
CA SER A 127 3.33 -8.72 -11.11
C SER A 127 4.15 -10.00 -11.29
N ARG A 128 5.42 -9.98 -10.90
CA ARG A 128 6.31 -11.16 -10.98
C ARG A 128 5.83 -12.29 -10.08
N ILE A 129 5.48 -11.99 -8.83
CA ILE A 129 4.94 -12.98 -7.89
C ILE A 129 3.61 -13.54 -8.42
N LEU A 130 2.74 -12.67 -8.93
CA LEU A 130 1.45 -13.09 -9.51
C LEU A 130 1.62 -14.04 -10.70
N GLN A 131 2.61 -13.77 -11.57
CA GLN A 131 2.94 -14.67 -12.69
C GLN A 131 3.38 -16.06 -12.20
N GLU A 132 4.21 -16.12 -11.14
CA GLU A 132 4.60 -17.39 -10.54
C GLU A 132 3.39 -18.13 -9.95
N CYS A 133 2.51 -17.43 -9.21
CA CYS A 133 1.28 -18.00 -8.70
C CYS A 133 0.38 -18.56 -9.82
N TYR A 134 0.31 -17.87 -10.95
CA TYR A 134 -0.45 -18.33 -12.12
C TYR A 134 0.15 -19.61 -12.74
N LYS A 135 1.47 -19.70 -12.87
CA LYS A 135 2.18 -20.90 -13.37
C LYS A 135 1.87 -22.13 -12.52
N TYR A 136 1.81 -21.95 -11.20
CA TYR A 136 1.47 -23.03 -10.27
C TYR A 136 -0.04 -23.29 -10.14
N ARG A 137 -0.87 -22.62 -10.96
CA ARG A 137 -2.35 -22.75 -10.95
C ARG A 137 -2.98 -22.46 -9.58
N LEU A 138 -2.39 -21.56 -8.81
CA LEU A 138 -2.94 -21.11 -7.53
C LEU A 138 -4.05 -20.09 -7.71
N ILE A 139 -4.08 -19.40 -8.86
CA ILE A 139 -5.02 -18.36 -9.23
C ILE A 139 -6.06 -18.93 -10.21
N ASP A 140 -7.31 -18.63 -9.96
CA ASP A 140 -8.41 -18.95 -10.87
C ASP A 140 -9.06 -17.64 -11.39
N PRO A 141 -8.72 -17.20 -12.60
CA PRO A 141 -9.24 -15.95 -13.16
C PRO A 141 -10.67 -16.07 -13.71
N SER A 142 -11.34 -17.21 -13.55
CA SER A 142 -12.72 -17.43 -14.09
C SER A 142 -13.74 -16.49 -13.48
N GLU A 143 -13.55 -16.10 -12.23
CA GLU A 143 -14.40 -15.16 -11.50
C GLU A 143 -13.53 -14.13 -10.77
N VAL A 144 -13.84 -12.85 -10.95
CA VAL A 144 -13.10 -11.75 -10.33
C VAL A 144 -14.06 -10.91 -9.52
N PHE A 145 -13.74 -10.73 -8.25
CA PHE A 145 -14.46 -9.88 -7.31
C PHE A 145 -13.67 -8.58 -7.11
N VAL A 146 -14.35 -7.45 -7.28
CA VAL A 146 -13.75 -6.13 -7.07
C VAL A 146 -14.43 -5.46 -5.89
N ASP A 147 -13.64 -5.03 -4.90
CA ASP A 147 -14.15 -4.30 -3.74
C ASP A 147 -13.29 -3.05 -3.48
N ALA A 148 -13.93 -2.03 -2.92
CA ALA A 148 -13.29 -0.77 -2.59
C ALA A 148 -13.26 -0.55 -1.08
N THR A 149 -12.06 -0.41 -0.54
CA THR A 149 -11.84 -0.16 0.88
C THR A 149 -11.25 1.23 1.11
N HIS A 150 -11.74 1.94 2.13
CA HIS A 150 -11.23 3.25 2.50
C HIS A 150 -10.23 3.15 3.62
N VAL A 151 -8.98 3.52 3.33
CA VAL A 151 -7.88 3.56 4.30
C VAL A 151 -7.77 4.97 4.86
N LYS A 152 -7.96 5.11 6.18
CA LYS A 152 -7.87 6.40 6.85
C LYS A 152 -6.49 7.01 6.69
N ALA A 153 -6.43 8.22 6.15
CA ALA A 153 -5.21 8.99 6.04
C ALA A 153 -4.71 9.45 7.42
N ARG A 154 -3.39 9.62 7.54
CA ARG A 154 -2.77 10.20 8.75
C ARG A 154 -2.88 11.73 8.74
N ALA A 155 -4.07 12.22 8.48
CA ALA A 155 -4.39 13.63 8.37
C ALA A 155 -5.17 14.13 9.57
N ASN A 156 -4.91 15.39 9.98
CA ASN A 156 -5.67 16.02 11.03
C ASN A 156 -6.95 16.64 10.45
N SER A 157 -8.12 16.09 10.78
CA SER A 157 -9.42 16.55 10.29
C SER A 157 -9.77 18.00 10.68
N LYS A 158 -9.09 18.58 11.67
CA LYS A 158 -9.26 19.98 12.07
C LYS A 158 -8.37 20.95 11.29
N LYS A 159 -7.32 20.45 10.62
CA LYS A 159 -6.39 21.24 9.80
C LYS A 159 -6.73 21.03 8.33
N MET A 160 -7.68 21.80 7.83
CA MET A 160 -8.15 21.74 6.45
C MET A 160 -8.21 23.13 5.84
N ARG A 161 -8.04 23.21 4.53
CA ARG A 161 -8.31 24.40 3.71
C ARG A 161 -9.37 24.08 2.66
N LYS A 162 -10.11 25.08 2.23
CA LYS A 162 -10.98 24.95 1.07
C LYS A 162 -10.16 25.24 -0.19
N ARG A 163 -10.23 24.33 -1.16
CA ARG A 163 -9.63 24.51 -2.49
C ARG A 163 -10.75 24.57 -3.52
N ILE A 164 -10.62 25.44 -4.50
CA ILE A 164 -11.52 25.47 -5.65
C ILE A 164 -11.21 24.19 -6.47
N ALA A 165 -12.25 23.47 -6.88
CA ALA A 165 -12.08 22.30 -7.74
C ALA A 165 -11.46 22.75 -9.07
N ASP A 166 -10.49 22.00 -9.56
CA ASP A 166 -9.82 22.34 -10.80
C ASP A 166 -10.81 22.39 -11.96
N GLU A 167 -10.67 23.39 -12.85
CA GLU A 167 -11.57 23.57 -14.01
C GLU A 167 -11.64 22.31 -14.90
N GLU A 168 -10.56 21.54 -14.95
CA GLU A 168 -10.53 20.27 -15.68
C GLU A 168 -11.52 19.25 -15.11
N ALA A 169 -11.63 19.14 -13.78
CA ALA A 169 -12.57 18.20 -13.14
C ALA A 169 -14.03 18.61 -13.45
N LEU A 170 -14.33 19.90 -13.47
CA LEU A 170 -15.63 20.41 -13.84
C LEU A 170 -15.95 20.14 -15.32
N PHE A 171 -14.97 20.31 -16.19
CA PHE A 171 -15.11 20.02 -17.60
C PHE A 171 -15.42 18.55 -17.87
N PHE A 172 -14.70 17.63 -17.21
CA PHE A 172 -14.96 16.18 -17.30
C PHE A 172 -16.34 15.80 -16.75
N GLU A 173 -16.78 16.43 -15.66
CA GLU A 173 -18.12 16.17 -15.10
C GLU A 173 -19.23 16.62 -16.07
N GLU A 174 -19.08 17.77 -16.71
CA GLU A 174 -20.02 18.27 -17.72
C GLU A 174 -20.03 17.36 -18.96
N GLN A 175 -18.86 16.94 -19.43
CA GLN A 175 -18.75 16.06 -20.59
C GLN A 175 -19.38 14.69 -20.31
N LEU A 176 -19.10 14.10 -19.14
CA LEU A 176 -19.71 12.84 -18.70
C LEU A 176 -21.24 12.94 -18.59
N LYS A 177 -21.79 14.04 -18.04
CA LYS A 177 -23.23 14.26 -17.99
C LYS A 177 -23.84 14.35 -19.38
N LYS A 178 -23.15 14.96 -20.32
CA LYS A 178 -23.60 15.07 -21.70
C LYS A 178 -23.66 13.69 -22.37
N GLU A 179 -22.60 12.90 -22.25
CA GLU A 179 -22.53 11.54 -22.80
C GLU A 179 -23.61 10.63 -22.18
N ILE A 180 -23.82 10.70 -20.86
CA ILE A 180 -24.89 9.94 -20.19
C ILE A 180 -26.28 10.36 -20.70
N ASN A 181 -26.51 11.64 -20.95
CA ASN A 181 -27.80 12.09 -21.45
C ASN A 181 -28.02 11.67 -22.90
N GLU A 182 -26.99 11.71 -23.74
CA GLU A 182 -27.04 11.22 -25.14
C GLU A 182 -27.35 9.71 -25.17
N ASP A 183 -26.69 8.91 -24.32
CA ASP A 183 -27.01 7.48 -24.21
C ASP A 183 -28.43 7.21 -23.71
N ARG A 184 -28.92 7.99 -22.74
CA ARG A 184 -30.29 7.88 -22.25
C ARG A 184 -31.32 8.23 -23.29
N GLU A 185 -31.09 9.25 -24.12
CA GLU A 185 -31.96 9.63 -25.24
C GLU A 185 -31.98 8.53 -26.31
N ALA A 186 -30.82 7.95 -26.64
CA ALA A 186 -30.71 6.82 -27.57
C ALA A 186 -31.51 5.61 -27.11
N HIS A 187 -31.67 5.42 -25.79
CA HIS A 187 -32.45 4.35 -25.20
C HIS A 187 -33.87 4.76 -24.78
N GLY A 188 -34.36 5.90 -25.24
CA GLY A 188 -35.72 6.38 -25.00
C GLY A 188 -35.99 6.79 -23.53
N LYS A 189 -34.95 7.06 -22.76
CA LYS A 189 -35.05 7.50 -21.36
C LYS A 189 -34.93 9.02 -21.27
N LYS A 190 -35.65 9.62 -20.32
CA LYS A 190 -35.58 11.09 -20.09
C LYS A 190 -34.17 11.46 -19.59
N PRO A 191 -33.65 12.65 -19.99
CA PRO A 191 -32.37 13.14 -19.51
C PRO A 191 -32.36 13.26 -17.98
N LEU A 192 -31.17 13.21 -17.38
CA LEU A 192 -31.00 13.42 -15.94
C LEU A 192 -31.53 14.80 -15.57
N LYS A 193 -32.47 14.84 -14.63
CA LYS A 193 -32.96 16.13 -14.09
C LYS A 193 -31.81 16.74 -13.28
N GLU A 194 -31.48 17.99 -13.56
CA GLU A 194 -30.71 18.81 -12.63
C GLU A 194 -31.43 18.81 -11.29
N LYS A 195 -30.78 18.38 -10.22
CA LYS A 195 -31.32 18.50 -8.87
C LYS A 195 -31.44 20.00 -8.57
N LYS A 196 -32.65 20.54 -8.63
CA LYS A 196 -32.97 21.77 -7.94
C LYS A 196 -32.91 21.44 -6.45
N GLU A 197 -32.06 22.14 -5.72
CA GLU A 197 -31.99 22.04 -4.26
C GLU A 197 -33.40 22.28 -3.69
N ASP A 198 -33.90 21.33 -2.92
CA ASP A 198 -35.15 21.48 -2.21
C ASP A 198 -34.97 22.56 -1.13
N PRO A 199 -35.92 23.53 -1.03
CA PRO A 199 -35.81 24.66 -0.08
C PRO A 199 -35.94 24.26 1.40
N LYS A 200 -35.89 22.97 1.75
CA LYS A 200 -36.03 22.46 3.11
C LYS A 200 -34.74 21.99 3.76
N ASP A 201 -33.61 22.00 3.06
CA ASP A 201 -32.33 21.79 3.71
C ASP A 201 -31.86 23.09 4.38
N PRO A 202 -31.32 23.01 5.63
CA PRO A 202 -30.90 24.22 6.34
C PRO A 202 -29.77 24.88 5.58
N PRO A 203 -29.75 26.22 5.47
CA PRO A 203 -28.82 26.95 4.62
C PRO A 203 -27.40 26.72 5.08
N SER A 204 -26.60 26.11 4.21
CA SER A 204 -25.17 26.18 4.29
C SER A 204 -24.77 27.65 4.18
N CYS A 205 -24.23 28.20 5.24
CA CYS A 205 -23.86 29.57 5.46
C CYS A 205 -23.45 30.39 4.24
N GLY A 206 -24.27 31.36 3.89
CA GLY A 206 -23.94 32.74 3.60
C GLY A 206 -23.21 33.10 2.32
N GLY A 207 -23.88 33.90 1.51
CA GLY A 207 -23.25 34.86 0.61
C GLY A 207 -23.82 34.84 -0.79
N SER A 208 -24.76 35.78 -1.03
CA SER A 208 -25.27 36.15 -2.36
C SER A 208 -24.16 36.61 -3.31
N SER A 209 -24.24 36.21 -4.51
CA SER A 209 -24.39 36.98 -5.75
C SER A 209 -23.71 36.31 -6.93
N ASP A 210 -24.48 36.12 -7.95
CA ASP A 210 -24.15 36.14 -9.37
C ASP A 210 -22.83 35.54 -9.82
N GLY A 211 -22.90 34.38 -10.49
CA GLY A 211 -21.81 33.82 -11.25
C GLY A 211 -21.31 32.49 -10.69
N LYS A 212 -21.38 31.47 -11.49
CA LYS A 212 -20.75 30.13 -11.39
C LYS A 212 -20.39 29.70 -9.96
N GLU A 213 -21.17 28.83 -9.36
CA GLU A 213 -20.87 28.24 -8.05
C GLU A 213 -19.54 27.46 -8.14
N GLU A 214 -18.50 28.06 -7.60
CA GLU A 214 -17.20 27.39 -7.44
C GLU A 214 -17.34 26.24 -6.44
N LYS A 215 -17.32 25.02 -6.93
CA LYS A 215 -17.29 23.83 -6.05
C LYS A 215 -16.02 23.85 -5.22
N THR A 216 -16.15 24.05 -3.91
CA THR A 216 -15.01 24.02 -3.00
C THR A 216 -14.83 22.63 -2.41
N VAL A 217 -13.63 22.07 -2.57
CA VAL A 217 -13.22 20.79 -1.99
C VAL A 217 -12.42 21.04 -0.70
N LYS A 218 -12.67 20.22 0.31
CA LYS A 218 -11.90 20.26 1.57
C LYS A 218 -10.60 19.48 1.39
N GLU A 219 -9.49 20.16 1.54
CA GLU A 219 -8.15 19.58 1.42
C GLU A 219 -7.45 19.60 2.79
N SER A 220 -6.76 18.51 3.15
CA SER A 220 -5.93 18.46 4.36
C SER A 220 -4.64 19.24 4.17
N THR A 221 -4.28 20.07 5.14
CA THR A 221 -2.96 20.76 5.14
C THR A 221 -1.81 19.85 5.55
N THR A 222 -2.11 18.69 6.17
CA THR A 222 -1.10 17.73 6.64
C THR A 222 -0.80 16.67 5.58
N ASP A 223 -1.82 16.31 4.80
CA ASP A 223 -1.79 15.28 3.77
C ASP A 223 -2.71 15.71 2.62
N PRO A 224 -2.20 16.58 1.71
CA PRO A 224 -3.00 17.17 0.63
C PRO A 224 -3.58 16.15 -0.35
N GLU A 225 -2.93 14.99 -0.49
CA GLU A 225 -3.33 13.92 -1.40
C GLU A 225 -4.54 13.13 -0.89
N SER A 226 -4.88 13.25 0.41
CA SER A 226 -6.00 12.50 0.98
C SER A 226 -7.34 13.15 0.66
N GLY A 227 -8.32 12.35 0.24
CA GLY A 227 -9.69 12.79 -0.02
C GLY A 227 -10.52 12.92 1.26
N TRP A 228 -11.49 13.85 1.25
CA TRP A 228 -12.46 14.01 2.34
C TRP A 228 -13.59 13.00 2.16
N PHE A 229 -13.70 12.05 3.08
CA PHE A 229 -14.67 10.96 3.01
C PHE A 229 -15.63 10.98 4.20
N ARG A 230 -16.94 10.75 3.92
CA ARG A 230 -17.97 10.62 4.92
C ARG A 230 -18.20 9.14 5.26
N LYS A 231 -17.78 8.73 6.45
CA LYS A 231 -17.97 7.37 6.95
C LYS A 231 -19.20 7.31 7.87
N GLY A 232 -20.32 6.79 7.35
CA GLY A 232 -21.59 6.74 8.09
C GLY A 232 -22.19 8.12 8.33
N GLU A 233 -23.19 8.19 9.21
CA GLU A 233 -23.99 9.42 9.41
C GLU A 233 -23.25 10.58 10.09
N HIS A 234 -22.19 10.29 10.86
CA HIS A 234 -21.59 11.29 11.76
C HIS A 234 -20.07 11.45 11.71
N LYS A 235 -19.33 10.70 10.87
CA LYS A 235 -17.86 10.79 10.84
C LYS A 235 -17.34 11.12 9.46
N ASN A 236 -16.77 12.32 9.35
CA ASN A 236 -15.98 12.72 8.19
C ASN A 236 -14.49 12.51 8.49
N VAL A 237 -13.79 11.86 7.59
CA VAL A 237 -12.35 11.55 7.72
C VAL A 237 -11.64 11.79 6.40
N PHE A 238 -10.37 12.14 6.47
CA PHE A 238 -9.51 12.06 5.30
C PHE A 238 -9.11 10.61 5.08
N ALA A 239 -9.25 10.11 3.86
CA ALA A 239 -8.97 8.72 3.52
C ALA A 239 -8.51 8.58 2.06
N TYR A 240 -7.91 7.43 1.78
CA TYR A 240 -7.60 6.96 0.44
C TYR A 240 -8.57 5.85 0.07
N SER A 241 -8.97 5.79 -1.18
CA SER A 241 -9.73 4.66 -1.72
C SER A 241 -8.76 3.65 -2.33
N VAL A 242 -8.81 2.42 -1.85
CA VAL A 242 -8.06 1.31 -2.41
C VAL A 242 -9.05 0.31 -2.97
N GLN A 243 -8.99 0.09 -4.27
CA GLN A 243 -9.77 -0.95 -4.93
C GLN A 243 -8.89 -2.17 -5.11
N THR A 244 -9.39 -3.33 -4.73
CA THR A 244 -8.70 -4.60 -4.89
C THR A 244 -9.55 -5.55 -5.73
N ALA A 245 -8.91 -6.21 -6.68
CA ALA A 245 -9.51 -7.29 -7.44
C ALA A 245 -8.95 -8.61 -6.92
N CYS A 246 -9.81 -9.56 -6.58
CA CYS A 246 -9.41 -10.88 -6.13
C CYS A 246 -10.18 -11.97 -6.87
N ASP A 247 -9.59 -13.16 -6.92
CA ASP A 247 -10.25 -14.36 -7.44
C ASP A 247 -11.17 -14.98 -6.38
N LYS A 248 -11.88 -16.05 -6.76
CA LYS A 248 -12.77 -16.79 -5.85
C LYS A 248 -12.07 -17.43 -4.65
N ASN A 249 -10.75 -17.62 -4.70
CA ASN A 249 -9.94 -18.17 -3.61
C ASN A 249 -9.38 -17.09 -2.70
N GLY A 250 -9.63 -15.80 -3.01
CA GLY A 250 -9.15 -14.66 -2.25
C GLY A 250 -7.74 -14.20 -2.61
N TRP A 251 -7.14 -14.69 -3.72
CA TRP A 251 -5.88 -14.19 -4.22
C TRP A 251 -6.06 -12.81 -4.85
N ILE A 252 -5.23 -11.86 -4.45
CA ILE A 252 -5.27 -10.51 -5.00
C ILE A 252 -4.64 -10.53 -6.41
N LEU A 253 -5.46 -10.22 -7.41
CA LEU A 253 -5.05 -10.16 -8.82
C LEU A 253 -4.54 -8.78 -9.22
N GLY A 254 -5.02 -7.75 -8.55
CA GLY A 254 -4.63 -6.38 -8.81
C GLY A 254 -5.15 -5.43 -7.74
N TYR A 255 -4.56 -4.25 -7.69
CA TYR A 255 -5.01 -3.18 -6.83
C TYR A 255 -4.88 -1.83 -7.53
N LEU A 256 -5.80 -0.93 -7.21
CA LEU A 256 -5.77 0.45 -7.65
C LEU A 256 -5.90 1.34 -6.40
N SER A 257 -4.92 2.20 -6.19
CA SER A 257 -5.00 3.22 -5.15
C SER A 257 -5.43 4.52 -5.78
N LEU A 258 -6.64 4.99 -5.45
CA LEU A 258 -7.16 6.28 -5.88
C LEU A 258 -6.84 7.31 -4.81
N ILE A 259 -6.04 8.29 -5.17
CA ILE A 259 -5.64 9.41 -4.30
C ILE A 259 -6.83 10.35 -4.10
N HIS A 260 -7.66 10.54 -5.12
CA HIS A 260 -8.85 11.37 -5.05
C HIS A 260 -10.11 10.49 -4.96
N ILE A 261 -10.77 10.55 -3.80
CA ILE A 261 -12.11 10.00 -3.67
C ILE A 261 -13.07 11.02 -4.29
N SER A 262 -13.46 10.80 -5.55
CA SER A 262 -14.69 11.40 -6.04
C SER A 262 -15.82 10.78 -5.21
N GLU A 263 -16.67 11.61 -4.59
CA GLU A 263 -17.85 11.12 -3.88
C GLU A 263 -18.62 10.16 -4.80
N PRO A 264 -18.92 8.93 -4.34
CA PRO A 264 -19.76 8.06 -5.13
C PRO A 264 -21.12 8.78 -5.29
N THR A 265 -21.43 9.15 -6.51
CA THR A 265 -22.80 9.51 -6.86
C THR A 265 -23.66 8.28 -6.54
N ARG A 266 -24.35 8.32 -5.40
CA ARG A 266 -25.38 7.31 -5.09
C ARG A 266 -26.42 7.33 -6.21
N PRO A 267 -26.82 6.14 -6.70
CA PRO A 267 -27.87 6.02 -7.68
C PRO A 267 -29.21 6.57 -7.16
#